data_d0b75a717d4af4c681fc9d1a91276f5c
#
_entry.id   d0b75a717d4af4c681fc9d1a91276f5c
#
_cell.length_a   1.000
_cell.length_b   1.000
_cell.length_c   1.000
_cell.angle_alpha   90.00
_cell.angle_beta   90.00
_cell.angle_gamma   90.00
#
_symmetry.space_group_name_H-M   'P 1'
#
loop_
_entity.id
_entity.type
_entity.pdbx_description
1 polymer ?
#
loop_
_entity_poly.entity_id
_entity_poly.type
_entity_poly.pdbx_seq_one_letter_code
_entity_poly.pdbx_strand_id
1 'polypeptide(L)'
;MIYLKQSFNLEPAAPSTRDQFIEAMNEHVLPANGRLGARLVAAWFAHEEWFTQVIHVTEFDDLAALGVYRDAAAEDTQASEGAATLAGLAPGQHLEIIEPLGPVPVETLHTAIKGSADKPAGTYQFAILEVAPGRMADFKKLLGGAAAQLPIIAAWNDVTGNPNRVIDLWKGDTGRHGYSPNDPGQEAFFGPLRQIAPREKMMRLHVMPY
;
A
#
# COMPACT_ATOMS: atom_id res chain seq x y z
N MET A 1 3.72 8.09 13.42
CA MET A 1 2.97 7.96 12.15
C MET A 1 2.73 6.50 11.87
N ILE A 2 1.52 6.13 11.49
CA ILE A 2 1.12 4.79 11.05
C ILE A 2 0.27 4.90 9.78
N TYR A 3 0.07 3.78 9.11
CA TYR A 3 -0.83 3.68 7.97
C TYR A 3 -1.82 2.55 8.18
N LEU A 4 -3.07 2.77 7.77
CA LEU A 4 -4.05 1.73 7.58
C LEU A 4 -4.01 1.31 6.11
N LYS A 5 -3.52 0.10 5.84
CA LYS A 5 -3.63 -0.53 4.54
C LYS A 5 -4.93 -1.32 4.51
N GLN A 6 -5.79 -1.01 3.57
CA GLN A 6 -7.08 -1.67 3.39
C GLN A 6 -7.17 -2.25 1.99
N SER A 7 -7.50 -3.53 1.88
CA SER A 7 -7.72 -4.22 0.62
C SER A 7 -9.20 -4.56 0.47
N PHE A 8 -9.78 -4.28 -0.69
CA PHE A 8 -11.17 -4.50 -1.05
C PHE A 8 -11.22 -5.45 -2.24
N ASN A 9 -11.82 -6.62 -2.08
CA ASN A 9 -12.04 -7.55 -3.17
C ASN A 9 -13.40 -7.28 -3.77
N LEU A 10 -13.43 -6.67 -4.97
CA LEU A 10 -14.69 -6.28 -5.61
C LEU A 10 -15.46 -7.51 -6.13
N GLU A 11 -16.74 -7.55 -5.83
CA GLU A 11 -17.64 -8.65 -6.24
C GLU A 11 -18.98 -8.10 -6.77
N PRO A 12 -19.43 -8.52 -7.98
CA PRO A 12 -18.65 -9.29 -8.94
C PRO A 12 -17.41 -8.54 -9.45
N ALA A 13 -16.41 -9.27 -9.91
CA ALA A 13 -15.20 -8.70 -10.50
C ALA A 13 -15.47 -8.15 -11.91
N ALA A 14 -16.21 -7.06 -12.00
CA ALA A 14 -16.64 -6.43 -13.25
C ALA A 14 -16.22 -4.95 -13.31
N PRO A 15 -16.03 -4.40 -14.52
CA PRO A 15 -15.75 -2.95 -14.67
C PRO A 15 -16.82 -2.07 -14.04
N SER A 16 -18.09 -2.44 -14.12
CA SER A 16 -19.21 -1.70 -13.51
C SER A 16 -19.11 -1.64 -11.97
N THR A 17 -18.67 -2.72 -11.33
CA THR A 17 -18.47 -2.73 -9.88
C THR A 17 -17.34 -1.78 -9.46
N ARG A 18 -16.25 -1.74 -10.24
CA ARG A 18 -15.17 -0.79 -10.05
C ARG A 18 -15.66 0.65 -10.21
N ASP A 19 -16.46 0.93 -11.23
CA ASP A 19 -16.99 2.27 -11.50
C ASP A 19 -17.90 2.73 -10.33
N GLN A 20 -18.78 1.84 -9.84
CA GLN A 20 -19.60 2.10 -8.64
C GLN A 20 -18.75 2.31 -7.38
N PHE A 21 -17.65 1.57 -7.24
CA PHE A 21 -16.71 1.76 -6.13
C PHE A 21 -16.06 3.16 -6.18
N ILE A 22 -15.64 3.60 -7.38
CA ILE A 22 -15.09 4.95 -7.59
C ILE A 22 -16.12 6.02 -7.25
N GLU A 23 -17.36 5.86 -7.69
CA GLU A 23 -18.46 6.77 -7.38
C GLU A 23 -18.68 6.87 -5.87
N ALA A 24 -18.82 5.74 -5.17
CA ALA A 24 -19.01 5.71 -3.72
C ALA A 24 -17.84 6.36 -2.96
N MET A 25 -16.61 6.16 -3.43
CA MET A 25 -15.44 6.84 -2.86
C MET A 25 -15.54 8.36 -3.00
N ASN A 26 -15.88 8.87 -4.19
CA ASN A 26 -15.94 10.31 -4.45
C ASN A 26 -17.12 10.98 -3.73
N GLU A 27 -18.28 10.33 -3.67
CA GLU A 27 -19.50 10.92 -3.11
C GLU A 27 -19.56 10.85 -1.58
N HIS A 28 -19.05 9.77 -0.98
CA HIS A 28 -19.21 9.52 0.46
C HIS A 28 -17.88 9.48 1.21
N VAL A 29 -16.95 8.61 0.78
CA VAL A 29 -15.81 8.26 1.64
C VAL A 29 -14.75 9.34 1.69
N LEU A 30 -14.33 9.89 0.55
CA LEU A 30 -13.29 10.92 0.51
C LEU A 30 -13.71 12.23 1.19
N PRO A 31 -14.95 12.74 0.98
CA PRO A 31 -15.42 13.90 1.72
C PRO A 31 -15.51 13.68 3.23
N ALA A 32 -15.97 12.50 3.66
CA ALA A 32 -16.01 12.12 5.08
C ALA A 32 -14.61 12.03 5.66
N ASN A 33 -13.69 11.33 5.00
CA ASN A 33 -12.29 11.20 5.43
C ASN A 33 -11.63 12.55 5.64
N GLY A 34 -11.82 13.48 4.68
CA GLY A 34 -11.27 14.84 4.77
C GLY A 34 -11.76 15.60 6.00
N ARG A 35 -13.04 15.46 6.37
CA ARG A 35 -13.61 16.09 7.58
C ARG A 35 -13.15 15.42 8.87
N LEU A 36 -12.98 14.10 8.84
CA LEU A 36 -12.68 13.29 10.01
C LEU A 36 -11.17 13.10 10.26
N GLY A 37 -10.33 13.73 9.46
CA GLY A 37 -8.87 13.73 9.65
C GLY A 37 -8.16 12.47 9.16
N ALA A 38 -8.79 11.64 8.34
CA ALA A 38 -8.13 10.54 7.65
C ALA A 38 -7.51 11.03 6.34
N ARG A 39 -6.23 10.76 6.13
CA ARG A 39 -5.52 11.15 4.91
C ARG A 39 -5.26 9.95 4.02
N LEU A 40 -6.09 9.75 3.00
CA LEU A 40 -5.81 8.77 1.95
C LEU A 40 -4.58 9.25 1.18
N VAL A 41 -3.45 8.53 1.31
CA VAL A 41 -2.19 8.89 0.65
C VAL A 41 -1.97 8.12 -0.64
N ALA A 42 -2.59 6.98 -0.81
CA ALA A 42 -2.51 6.22 -2.05
C ALA A 42 -3.68 5.25 -2.21
N ALA A 43 -4.10 5.05 -3.45
CA ALA A 43 -5.12 4.10 -3.84
C ALA A 43 -4.73 3.44 -5.15
N TRP A 44 -4.79 2.11 -5.18
CA TRP A 44 -4.41 1.32 -6.34
C TRP A 44 -5.41 0.22 -6.63
N PHE A 45 -5.35 -0.23 -7.85
CA PHE A 45 -6.05 -1.36 -8.39
C PHE A 45 -5.04 -2.46 -8.76
N ALA A 46 -5.32 -3.70 -8.39
CA ALA A 46 -4.47 -4.86 -8.63
C ALA A 46 -5.28 -6.08 -9.10
N HIS A 47 -4.61 -7.02 -9.75
CA HIS A 47 -5.23 -8.23 -10.32
C HIS A 47 -4.56 -9.54 -9.88
N GLU A 48 -3.40 -9.49 -9.22
CA GLU A 48 -2.55 -10.66 -9.06
C GLU A 48 -3.08 -11.69 -8.06
N GLU A 49 -3.79 -11.26 -7.01
CA GLU A 49 -4.37 -12.18 -6.03
C GLU A 49 -5.85 -12.46 -6.27
N TRP A 50 -6.58 -11.43 -6.68
CA TRP A 50 -8.00 -11.45 -6.98
C TRP A 50 -8.24 -10.80 -8.33
N PHE A 51 -9.31 -11.18 -9.01
CA PHE A 51 -9.63 -10.58 -10.31
C PHE A 51 -9.72 -9.07 -10.27
N THR A 52 -10.20 -8.52 -9.15
CA THR A 52 -10.34 -7.09 -8.97
C THR A 52 -10.16 -6.75 -7.51
N GLN A 53 -9.00 -6.20 -7.16
CA GLN A 53 -8.70 -5.74 -5.81
C GLN A 53 -8.36 -4.26 -5.82
N VAL A 54 -8.96 -3.49 -4.91
CA VAL A 54 -8.56 -2.11 -4.63
C VAL A 54 -7.79 -2.08 -3.32
N ILE A 55 -6.69 -1.35 -3.28
CA ILE A 55 -5.84 -1.23 -2.10
C ILE A 55 -5.70 0.25 -1.77
N HIS A 56 -6.08 0.61 -0.55
CA HIS A 56 -5.90 1.95 0.00
C HIS A 56 -4.79 1.95 1.05
N VAL A 57 -4.06 3.06 1.12
CA VAL A 57 -3.15 3.38 2.21
C VAL A 57 -3.56 4.73 2.77
N THR A 58 -4.06 4.73 4.00
CA THR A 58 -4.52 5.93 4.72
C THR A 58 -3.58 6.21 5.87
N GLU A 59 -3.09 7.44 5.97
CA GLU A 59 -2.12 7.87 6.97
C GLU A 59 -2.81 8.45 8.19
N PHE A 60 -2.24 8.14 9.37
CA PHE A 60 -2.61 8.69 10.68
C PHE A 60 -1.34 9.04 11.46
N ASP A 61 -1.43 10.04 12.34
CA ASP A 61 -0.30 10.43 13.18
C ASP A 61 0.14 9.29 14.10
N ASP A 62 -0.82 8.55 14.67
CA ASP A 62 -0.60 7.41 15.54
C ASP A 62 -1.87 6.55 15.68
N LEU A 63 -1.82 5.52 16.53
CA LEU A 63 -2.94 4.64 16.82
C LEU A 63 -4.11 5.36 17.52
N ALA A 64 -3.83 6.40 18.31
CA ALA A 64 -4.87 7.17 18.98
C ALA A 64 -5.68 7.98 17.95
N ALA A 65 -4.99 8.60 16.97
CA ALA A 65 -5.63 9.30 15.87
C ALA A 65 -6.51 8.37 15.02
N LEU A 66 -6.05 7.15 14.76
CA LEU A 66 -6.86 6.12 14.09
C LEU A 66 -8.11 5.75 14.94
N GLY A 67 -7.96 5.64 16.26
CA GLY A 67 -9.07 5.39 17.17
C GLY A 67 -10.11 6.49 17.10
N VAL A 68 -9.69 7.75 17.23
CA VAL A 68 -10.58 8.93 17.14
C VAL A 68 -11.30 8.98 15.80
N TYR A 69 -10.60 8.73 14.71
CA TYR A 69 -11.22 8.65 13.38
C TYR A 69 -12.31 7.57 13.31
N ARG A 70 -12.04 6.36 13.81
CA ARG A 70 -13.00 5.26 13.77
C ARG A 70 -14.27 5.56 14.56
N ASP A 71 -14.12 6.14 15.74
CA ASP A 71 -15.25 6.50 16.59
C ASP A 71 -16.09 7.59 15.90
N ALA A 72 -15.45 8.64 15.37
CA ALA A 72 -16.12 9.70 14.65
C ALA A 72 -16.79 9.20 13.34
N ALA A 73 -16.16 8.30 12.60
CA ALA A 73 -16.71 7.72 11.38
C ALA A 73 -17.95 6.86 11.64
N ALA A 74 -18.03 6.20 12.81
CA ALA A 74 -19.20 5.41 13.21
C ALA A 74 -20.43 6.29 13.46
N GLU A 75 -20.24 7.55 13.86
CA GLU A 75 -21.29 8.52 14.14
C GLU A 75 -21.61 9.42 12.91
N ASP A 76 -20.73 9.48 11.92
CA ASP A 76 -20.91 10.29 10.72
C ASP A 76 -21.78 9.54 9.70
N THR A 77 -22.94 10.12 9.34
CA THR A 77 -23.90 9.51 8.41
C THR A 77 -23.28 9.24 7.05
N GLN A 78 -22.52 10.17 6.48
CA GLN A 78 -21.92 10.02 5.17
C GLN A 78 -20.82 8.94 5.16
N ALA A 79 -20.01 8.87 6.22
CA ALA A 79 -19.01 7.81 6.38
C ALA A 79 -19.66 6.44 6.48
N SER A 80 -20.75 6.33 7.26
CA SER A 80 -21.51 5.08 7.46
C SER A 80 -22.19 4.61 6.16
N GLU A 81 -22.81 5.52 5.40
CA GLU A 81 -23.40 5.22 4.09
C GLU A 81 -22.31 4.76 3.08
N GLY A 82 -21.19 5.46 3.06
CA GLY A 82 -20.05 5.07 2.24
C GLY A 82 -19.51 3.68 2.60
N ALA A 83 -19.31 3.42 3.88
CA ALA A 83 -18.83 2.13 4.37
C ALA A 83 -19.82 0.98 4.01
N ALA A 84 -21.12 1.22 4.16
CA ALA A 84 -22.14 0.23 3.78
C ALA A 84 -22.16 -0.05 2.28
N THR A 85 -22.02 0.99 1.46
CA THR A 85 -21.93 0.86 -0.01
C THR A 85 -20.68 0.06 -0.41
N LEU A 86 -19.51 0.42 0.16
CA LEU A 86 -18.27 -0.31 -0.11
C LEU A 86 -18.35 -1.77 0.37
N ALA A 87 -18.99 -2.06 1.49
CA ALA A 87 -19.17 -3.43 1.98
C ALA A 87 -20.05 -4.26 1.03
N GLY A 88 -21.06 -3.64 0.38
CA GLY A 88 -21.86 -4.28 -0.64
C GLY A 88 -21.10 -4.59 -1.93
N LEU A 89 -20.17 -3.70 -2.32
CA LEU A 89 -19.36 -3.86 -3.54
C LEU A 89 -18.10 -4.72 -3.30
N ALA A 90 -17.63 -4.78 -2.08
CA ALA A 90 -16.42 -5.51 -1.68
C ALA A 90 -16.67 -6.21 -0.33
N PRO A 91 -17.42 -7.33 -0.30
CA PRO A 91 -17.70 -8.05 0.95
C PRO A 91 -16.43 -8.65 1.56
N GLY A 92 -15.43 -8.97 0.75
CA GLY A 92 -14.11 -9.40 1.19
C GLY A 92 -13.18 -8.21 1.42
N GLN A 93 -13.02 -7.79 2.68
CA GLN A 93 -12.11 -6.70 3.06
C GLN A 93 -11.04 -7.21 4.02
N HIS A 94 -9.84 -6.65 3.89
CA HIS A 94 -8.73 -6.94 4.78
C HIS A 94 -8.06 -5.63 5.23
N LEU A 95 -7.85 -5.49 6.55
CA LEU A 95 -7.25 -4.30 7.14
C LEU A 95 -5.95 -4.68 7.88
N GLU A 96 -4.92 -3.90 7.63
CA GLU A 96 -3.61 -4.06 8.23
C GLU A 96 -3.10 -2.70 8.70
N ILE A 97 -2.54 -2.66 9.90
CA ILE A 97 -1.81 -1.49 10.37
C ILE A 97 -0.34 -1.73 10.04
N ILE A 98 0.23 -0.80 9.31
CA ILE A 98 1.63 -0.83 8.89
C ILE A 98 2.32 0.45 9.36
N GLU A 99 3.62 0.38 9.61
CA GLU A 99 4.44 1.52 10.02
C GLU A 99 5.64 1.72 9.11
N PRO A 100 6.15 2.96 8.97
CA PRO A 100 7.32 3.22 8.13
C PRO A 100 8.53 2.40 8.57
N LEU A 101 9.21 1.79 7.60
CA LEU A 101 10.46 1.09 7.79
C LEU A 101 11.64 2.03 7.50
N GLY A 102 12.29 2.49 8.52
CA GLY A 102 13.26 3.55 8.64
C GLY A 102 14.26 3.93 7.55
N PRO A 103 14.80 3.06 6.67
CA PRO A 103 15.76 3.53 5.66
C PRO A 103 15.14 4.35 4.53
N VAL A 104 13.83 4.23 4.27
CA VAL A 104 13.14 5.02 3.24
C VAL A 104 12.41 6.17 3.91
N PRO A 105 12.75 7.44 3.60
CA PRO A 105 12.09 8.59 4.19
C PRO A 105 10.60 8.66 3.81
N VAL A 106 9.75 9.02 4.75
CA VAL A 106 8.30 9.17 4.53
C VAL A 106 8.00 10.23 3.45
N GLU A 107 8.78 11.28 3.41
CA GLU A 107 8.69 12.36 2.43
C GLU A 107 8.83 11.88 0.99
N THR A 108 9.52 10.77 0.77
CA THR A 108 9.66 10.16 -0.55
C THR A 108 8.30 9.71 -1.09
N LEU A 109 7.49 9.06 -0.24
CA LEU A 109 6.13 8.68 -0.58
C LEU A 109 5.26 9.91 -0.89
N HIS A 110 5.27 10.90 -0.01
CA HIS A 110 4.46 12.11 -0.19
C HIS A 110 4.82 12.88 -1.47
N THR A 111 6.11 12.95 -1.80
CA THR A 111 6.59 13.58 -3.04
C THR A 111 6.15 12.81 -4.27
N ALA A 112 6.24 11.49 -4.24
CA ALA A 112 5.85 10.63 -5.35
C ALA A 112 4.33 10.73 -5.63
N ILE A 113 3.50 10.73 -4.58
CA ILE A 113 2.05 10.86 -4.69
C ILE A 113 1.66 12.23 -5.25
N LYS A 114 2.24 13.31 -4.75
CA LYS A 114 1.99 14.66 -5.26
C LYS A 114 2.35 14.77 -6.74
N GLY A 115 3.47 14.22 -7.16
CA GLY A 115 3.86 14.20 -8.57
C GLY A 115 2.97 13.29 -9.43
N SER A 116 2.24 12.34 -8.81
CA SER A 116 1.31 11.44 -9.50
C SER A 116 -0.07 12.05 -9.71
N ALA A 117 -0.50 12.97 -8.84
CA ALA A 117 -1.78 13.66 -8.97
C ALA A 117 -1.85 14.51 -10.25
N ASP A 118 -0.72 15.10 -10.65
CA ASP A 118 -0.64 15.94 -11.86
C ASP A 118 -0.44 15.13 -13.16
N LYS A 119 0.02 13.90 -13.03
CA LYS A 119 0.21 12.98 -14.17
C LYS A 119 -0.23 11.61 -13.71
N PRO A 120 -1.31 11.04 -14.28
CA PRO A 120 -1.71 9.66 -14.00
C PRO A 120 -0.48 8.79 -14.12
N ALA A 121 0.04 8.43 -12.97
CA ALA A 121 1.37 7.87 -12.93
C ALA A 121 1.34 6.48 -13.52
N GLY A 122 2.48 6.12 -14.02
CA GLY A 122 2.78 4.80 -14.44
C GLY A 122 2.51 3.75 -13.35
N THR A 123 2.90 2.56 -13.65
CA THR A 123 2.70 1.38 -12.82
C THR A 123 3.53 1.48 -11.54
N TYR A 124 2.92 1.18 -10.41
CA TYR A 124 3.60 0.91 -9.16
C TYR A 124 3.66 -0.59 -8.90
N GLN A 125 4.54 -1.00 -8.00
CA GLN A 125 4.64 -2.39 -7.58
C GLN A 125 4.81 -2.47 -6.07
N PHE A 126 4.10 -3.40 -5.42
CA PHE A 126 4.50 -3.89 -4.11
C PHE A 126 5.48 -5.05 -4.27
N ALA A 127 6.56 -5.00 -3.50
CA ALA A 127 7.33 -6.17 -3.14
C ALA A 127 6.95 -6.51 -1.69
N ILE A 128 6.34 -7.67 -1.50
CA ILE A 128 5.94 -8.17 -0.19
C ILE A 128 6.94 -9.25 0.19
N LEU A 129 7.76 -8.96 1.21
CA LEU A 129 8.85 -9.82 1.63
C LEU A 129 8.56 -10.43 3.00
N GLU A 130 8.90 -11.68 3.17
CA GLU A 130 8.94 -12.34 4.48
C GLU A 130 10.39 -12.46 4.93
N VAL A 131 10.78 -11.58 5.85
CA VAL A 131 12.10 -11.57 6.48
C VAL A 131 12.20 -12.77 7.42
N ALA A 132 13.31 -13.49 7.37
CA ALA A 132 13.54 -14.60 8.27
C ALA A 132 13.54 -14.14 9.74
N PRO A 133 13.00 -14.91 10.68
CA PRO A 133 12.95 -14.55 12.09
C PRO A 133 14.32 -14.11 12.63
N GLY A 134 14.34 -12.97 13.32
CA GLY A 134 15.57 -12.38 13.88
C GLY A 134 16.45 -11.62 12.89
N ARG A 135 16.10 -11.57 11.60
CA ARG A 135 16.93 -10.94 10.56
C ARG A 135 16.45 -9.53 10.14
N MET A 136 15.46 -8.96 10.83
CA MET A 136 14.92 -7.62 10.49
C MET A 136 15.99 -6.51 10.55
N ALA A 137 16.93 -6.58 11.49
CA ALA A 137 18.04 -5.62 11.58
C ALA A 137 18.97 -5.70 10.36
N ASP A 138 19.27 -6.91 9.89
CA ASP A 138 20.07 -7.14 8.68
C ASP A 138 19.34 -6.64 7.43
N PHE A 139 18.03 -6.89 7.35
CA PHE A 139 17.19 -6.37 6.27
C PHE A 139 17.23 -4.84 6.23
N LYS A 140 16.99 -4.16 7.35
CA LYS A 140 17.07 -2.69 7.43
C LYS A 140 18.44 -2.15 7.01
N LYS A 141 19.51 -2.81 7.41
CA LYS A 141 20.87 -2.43 7.01
C LYS A 141 21.10 -2.58 5.51
N LEU A 142 20.66 -3.70 4.93
CA LEU A 142 20.77 -3.96 3.50
C LEU A 142 19.96 -2.93 2.69
N LEU A 143 18.70 -2.72 3.07
CA LEU A 143 17.83 -1.73 2.44
C LEU A 143 18.42 -0.31 2.54
N GLY A 144 18.94 0.07 3.70
CA GLY A 144 19.57 1.39 3.91
C GLY A 144 20.79 1.64 3.02
N GLY A 145 21.56 0.61 2.72
CA GLY A 145 22.68 0.70 1.78
C GLY A 145 22.28 0.84 0.31
N ALA A 146 21.05 0.45 -0.05
CA ALA A 146 20.57 0.38 -1.43
C ALA A 146 19.44 1.36 -1.75
N ALA A 147 18.70 1.85 -0.75
CA ALA A 147 17.47 2.62 -0.94
C ALA A 147 17.64 3.85 -1.84
N ALA A 148 18.77 4.54 -1.75
CA ALA A 148 19.05 5.71 -2.61
C ALA A 148 19.28 5.37 -4.10
N GLN A 149 19.54 4.12 -4.41
CA GLN A 149 19.82 3.63 -5.77
C GLN A 149 18.65 2.86 -6.39
N LEU A 150 17.67 2.53 -5.57
CA LEU A 150 16.49 1.78 -5.95
C LEU A 150 15.28 2.71 -6.09
N PRO A 151 14.34 2.46 -7.00
CA PRO A 151 13.13 3.25 -7.15
C PRO A 151 12.07 2.93 -6.07
N ILE A 152 12.52 2.70 -4.83
CA ILE A 152 11.65 2.47 -3.67
C ILE A 152 11.18 3.83 -3.17
N ILE A 153 9.86 4.00 -3.06
CA ILE A 153 9.23 5.24 -2.61
C ILE A 153 8.64 5.14 -1.20
N ALA A 154 8.42 3.93 -0.72
CA ALA A 154 8.04 3.65 0.65
C ALA A 154 8.46 2.23 1.03
N ALA A 155 8.70 2.01 2.32
CA ALA A 155 8.85 0.70 2.91
C ALA A 155 8.13 0.68 4.26
N TRP A 156 7.38 -0.38 4.51
CA TRP A 156 6.60 -0.56 5.74
C TRP A 156 6.81 -1.95 6.31
N ASN A 157 6.68 -2.07 7.63
CA ASN A 157 6.50 -3.36 8.28
C ASN A 157 5.11 -3.46 8.90
N ASP A 158 4.63 -4.68 9.06
CA ASP A 158 3.37 -4.92 9.74
C ASP A 158 3.45 -4.63 11.22
N VAL A 159 2.42 -3.94 11.73
CA VAL A 159 2.13 -3.81 13.17
C VAL A 159 1.14 -4.88 13.60
N THR A 160 0.15 -5.15 12.73
CA THR A 160 -0.86 -6.19 12.96
C THR A 160 -0.69 -7.32 11.95
N GLY A 161 -0.52 -8.54 12.37
CA GLY A 161 -0.33 -9.69 11.49
C GLY A 161 1.07 -10.30 11.59
N ASN A 162 1.83 -10.33 10.50
CA ASN A 162 3.17 -10.95 10.47
C ASN A 162 4.28 -9.91 10.77
N PRO A 163 4.90 -9.92 11.95
CA PRO A 163 5.94 -8.95 12.32
C PRO A 163 7.23 -9.06 11.48
N ASN A 164 7.37 -10.11 10.71
CA ASN A 164 8.49 -10.30 9.79
C ASN A 164 8.16 -9.92 8.35
N ARG A 165 6.94 -9.43 8.08
CA ARG A 165 6.54 -8.99 6.74
C ARG A 165 6.93 -7.54 6.51
N VAL A 166 7.56 -7.30 5.38
CA VAL A 166 7.88 -5.97 4.85
C VAL A 166 7.15 -5.77 3.54
N ILE A 167 6.66 -4.58 3.31
CA ILE A 167 6.03 -4.16 2.06
C ILE A 167 6.81 -2.98 1.53
N ASP A 168 7.48 -3.16 0.40
CA ASP A 168 8.17 -2.08 -0.30
C ASP A 168 7.32 -1.62 -1.49
N LEU A 169 7.10 -0.32 -1.60
CA LEU A 169 6.43 0.29 -2.73
C LEU A 169 7.47 0.84 -3.72
N TRP A 170 7.44 0.31 -4.91
CA TRP A 170 8.33 0.67 -5.99
C TRP A 170 7.62 1.52 -7.03
N LYS A 171 8.26 2.61 -7.46
CA LYS A 171 7.84 3.36 -8.63
C LYS A 171 8.54 2.78 -9.84
N GLY A 172 7.78 2.38 -10.84
CA GLY A 172 8.38 1.90 -12.07
C GLY A 172 7.36 1.60 -13.13
N ASP A 173 7.57 2.17 -14.27
CA ASP A 173 7.07 1.70 -15.55
C ASP A 173 8.03 0.64 -16.05
N THR A 174 8.29 -0.32 -15.22
CA THR A 174 9.24 -1.32 -15.63
C THR A 174 8.44 -2.54 -16.01
N GLY A 175 8.15 -2.70 -17.26
CA GLY A 175 7.93 -4.04 -17.79
C GLY A 175 9.12 -4.96 -17.50
N ARG A 176 10.06 -4.48 -16.70
CA ARG A 176 11.10 -5.19 -16.00
C ARG A 176 10.73 -5.16 -14.52
N HIS A 177 10.39 -6.31 -13.99
CA HIS A 177 10.66 -6.57 -12.59
C HIS A 177 12.10 -6.09 -12.36
N GLY A 178 12.35 -5.19 -11.44
CA GLY A 178 13.68 -4.68 -11.15
C GLY A 178 14.69 -5.77 -10.77
N TYR A 179 14.29 -7.01 -10.90
CA TYR A 179 15.02 -8.22 -10.56
C TYR A 179 15.04 -9.18 -11.73
N SER A 180 16.24 -9.45 -12.22
CA SER A 180 16.53 -10.59 -13.06
C SER A 180 17.43 -11.54 -12.27
N PRO A 181 16.99 -12.77 -11.95
CA PRO A 181 17.83 -13.73 -11.23
C PRO A 181 19.12 -14.07 -11.97
N ASN A 182 19.20 -13.72 -13.23
CA ASN A 182 20.36 -13.99 -14.11
C ASN A 182 21.18 -12.74 -14.40
N ASP A 183 20.90 -11.60 -13.77
CA ASP A 183 21.68 -10.38 -13.94
C ASP A 183 22.77 -10.29 -12.87
N PRO A 184 24.07 -10.48 -13.22
CA PRO A 184 25.17 -10.41 -12.27
C PRO A 184 25.28 -9.06 -11.56
N GLY A 185 24.84 -7.95 -12.20
CA GLY A 185 24.85 -6.62 -11.62
C GLY A 185 23.86 -6.45 -10.48
N GLN A 186 22.82 -7.27 -10.46
CA GLN A 186 21.80 -7.25 -9.41
C GLN A 186 22.08 -8.25 -8.26
N GLU A 187 22.95 -9.22 -8.49
CA GLU A 187 23.26 -10.26 -7.51
C GLU A 187 23.91 -9.71 -6.24
N ALA A 188 24.67 -8.64 -6.33
CA ALA A 188 25.30 -8.00 -5.17
C ALA A 188 24.29 -7.51 -4.13
N PHE A 189 23.08 -7.12 -4.55
CA PHE A 189 21.98 -6.74 -3.67
C PHE A 189 21.03 -7.90 -3.41
N PHE A 190 20.52 -8.53 -4.45
CA PHE A 190 19.48 -9.56 -4.33
C PHE A 190 19.98 -10.90 -3.78
N GLY A 191 21.27 -11.21 -3.94
CA GLY A 191 21.86 -12.39 -3.33
C GLY A 191 21.76 -12.39 -1.80
N PRO A 192 22.28 -11.37 -1.11
CA PRO A 192 22.08 -11.19 0.32
C PRO A 192 20.60 -11.05 0.72
N LEU A 193 19.79 -10.34 -0.07
CA LEU A 193 18.36 -10.18 0.20
C LEU A 193 17.64 -11.52 0.29
N ARG A 194 17.86 -12.43 -0.67
CA ARG A 194 17.24 -13.76 -0.68
C ARG A 194 17.62 -14.63 0.53
N GLN A 195 18.79 -14.39 1.12
CA GLN A 195 19.21 -15.10 2.34
C GLN A 195 18.52 -14.51 3.59
N ILE A 196 18.18 -13.22 3.56
CA ILE A 196 17.53 -12.52 4.67
C ILE A 196 16.02 -12.63 4.58
N ALA A 197 15.47 -12.47 3.38
CA ALA A 197 14.05 -12.56 3.07
C ALA A 197 13.84 -13.60 1.94
N PRO A 198 13.75 -14.90 2.28
CA PRO A 198 13.73 -15.99 1.31
C PRO A 198 12.40 -16.08 0.52
N ARG A 199 11.38 -15.34 0.94
CA ARG A 199 10.09 -15.30 0.25
C ARG A 199 9.78 -13.88 -0.16
N GLU A 200 9.48 -13.74 -1.42
CA GLU A 200 9.05 -12.47 -2.02
C GLU A 200 7.84 -12.71 -2.91
N LYS A 201 6.91 -11.79 -2.87
CA LYS A 201 5.76 -11.72 -3.74
C LYS A 201 5.69 -10.33 -4.34
N MET A 202 5.55 -10.26 -5.66
CA MET A 202 5.39 -9.00 -6.38
C MET A 202 3.92 -8.81 -6.76
N MET A 203 3.45 -7.57 -6.64
CA MET A 203 2.10 -7.19 -7.05
C MET A 203 2.17 -5.91 -7.87
N ARG A 204 1.64 -5.93 -9.09
CA ARG A 204 1.55 -4.75 -9.94
C ARG A 204 0.34 -3.91 -9.56
N LEU A 205 0.54 -2.61 -9.45
CA LEU A 205 -0.45 -1.66 -8.98
C LEU A 205 -0.73 -0.60 -10.06
N HIS A 206 -2.00 -0.32 -10.27
CA HIS A 206 -2.45 0.77 -11.14
C HIS A 206 -3.15 1.82 -10.28
N VAL A 207 -2.81 3.10 -10.46
CA VAL A 207 -3.36 4.18 -9.64
C VAL A 207 -4.87 4.29 -9.88
N MET A 208 -5.63 4.44 -8.80
CA MET A 208 -7.06 4.77 -8.86
C MET A 208 -7.26 6.25 -9.21
N PRO A 209 -8.36 6.62 -9.88
CA PRO A 209 -8.58 7.98 -10.42
C PRO A 209 -9.17 8.96 -9.39
N TYR A 210 -8.88 8.80 -8.09
CA TYR A 210 -9.33 9.71 -7.02
C TYR A 210 -8.25 9.95 -5.97
#